data_588b1102b3f79a5085e920a708f85085
#
_entry.id   588b1102b3f79a5085e920a708f85085
#
_cell.length_a   1.000
_cell.length_b   1.000
_cell.length_c   1.000
_cell.angle_alpha   90.00
_cell.angle_beta   90.00
_cell.angle_gamma   90.00
#
_symmetry.space_group_name_H-M   'P 1'
#
loop_
_entity.id
_entity.type
_entity.pdbx_description
1 polymer ?
#
loop_
_entity_poly.entity_id
_entity_poly.type
_entity_poly.pdbx_seq_one_letter_code
_entity_poly.pdbx_strand_id
1 'polypeptide(L)'
;MTKVLAGITTSVDGYVAGPDDRAGQGLGVGGERLHYWVFGGPWTYDHEPEGGANGEDAAWLEETMSRLGAVVSGRWTYEAADHWGGENPWGMPLFIVTHRPEEQPEGTGFTFVSGVEEAVARAKEAAGGKDVHIMGGADVIRQALEAGLVDELTIIVAPVVLGGGKRLFDGFSQSLELEHIGLRQSPNATFIDYRVKR
;
A
#
# COMPACT_ATOMS: atom_id res chain seq x y z
N MET A 1 -16.76 -5.47 -13.47
CA MET A 1 -15.50 -6.24 -13.63
C MET A 1 -14.59 -5.79 -12.49
N THR A 2 -14.07 -6.70 -11.68
CA THR A 2 -13.16 -6.43 -10.56
C THR A 2 -11.89 -5.74 -11.04
N LYS A 3 -11.60 -4.54 -10.54
CA LYS A 3 -10.36 -3.82 -10.83
C LYS A 3 -9.29 -4.16 -9.81
N VAL A 4 -8.03 -3.98 -10.20
CA VAL A 4 -6.86 -4.01 -9.32
C VAL A 4 -6.35 -2.58 -9.14
N LEU A 5 -6.42 -2.12 -7.92
CA LEU A 5 -5.97 -0.81 -7.49
C LEU A 5 -4.61 -0.97 -6.80
N ALA A 6 -3.65 -0.14 -7.12
CA ALA A 6 -2.42 -0.04 -6.35
C ALA A 6 -2.34 1.36 -5.74
N GLY A 7 -1.98 1.46 -4.46
CA GLY A 7 -1.86 2.74 -3.79
C GLY A 7 -0.69 2.75 -2.81
N ILE A 8 0.07 3.84 -2.82
CA ILE A 8 1.21 3.99 -1.91
C ILE A 8 1.50 5.47 -1.64
N THR A 9 1.93 5.75 -0.42
CA THR A 9 2.39 7.08 -0.07
C THR A 9 3.85 7.26 -0.45
N THR A 10 4.18 8.42 -1.01
CA THR A 10 5.55 8.83 -1.31
C THR A 10 5.85 10.20 -0.70
N SER A 11 7.11 10.46 -0.43
CA SER A 11 7.61 11.82 -0.25
C SER A 11 7.61 12.59 -1.58
N VAL A 12 7.80 13.91 -1.53
CA VAL A 12 7.93 14.76 -2.73
C VAL A 12 9.09 14.31 -3.64
N ASP A 13 10.15 13.78 -3.05
CA ASP A 13 11.31 13.23 -3.75
C ASP A 13 11.21 11.72 -4.06
N GLY A 14 10.00 11.12 -3.90
CA GLY A 14 9.64 9.80 -4.43
C GLY A 14 10.01 8.61 -3.54
N TYR A 15 10.29 8.81 -2.26
CA TYR A 15 10.58 7.74 -1.32
C TYR A 15 9.30 7.23 -0.63
N VAL A 16 9.17 5.91 -0.53
CA VAL A 16 8.07 5.21 0.16
C VAL A 16 8.45 4.81 1.60
N ALA A 17 9.73 4.91 1.91
CA ALA A 17 10.30 4.78 3.25
C ALA A 17 11.58 5.60 3.31
N GLY A 18 11.88 6.15 4.47
CA GLY A 18 13.18 6.76 4.76
C GLY A 18 14.30 5.72 4.90
N PRO A 19 15.54 6.16 5.19
CA PRO A 19 16.65 5.25 5.44
C PRO A 19 16.39 4.33 6.64
N ASP A 20 17.13 3.22 6.69
CA ASP A 20 17.17 2.29 7.83
C ASP A 20 15.80 1.72 8.23
N ASP A 21 14.91 1.49 7.25
CA ASP A 21 13.65 0.80 7.48
C ASP A 21 13.89 -0.64 7.97
N ARG A 22 13.14 -1.04 9.00
CA ARG A 22 13.25 -2.35 9.65
C ARG A 22 11.92 -2.78 10.27
N ALA A 23 11.85 -4.02 10.73
CA ALA A 23 10.71 -4.50 11.51
C ALA A 23 10.41 -3.56 12.69
N GLY A 24 9.15 -3.19 12.88
CA GLY A 24 8.71 -2.22 13.88
C GLY A 24 9.03 -0.74 13.55
N GLN A 25 9.74 -0.46 12.46
CA GLN A 25 10.01 0.88 11.93
C GLN A 25 9.99 0.84 10.39
N GLY A 26 8.93 0.30 9.82
CA GLY A 26 8.83 0.00 8.40
C GLY A 26 8.87 1.20 7.44
N LEU A 27 8.65 2.41 7.96
CA LEU A 27 8.77 3.64 7.17
C LEU A 27 10.17 4.26 7.26
N GLY A 28 11.08 3.69 8.05
CA GLY A 28 12.44 4.20 8.22
C GLY A 28 12.53 5.54 8.94
N VAL A 29 13.73 6.11 9.00
CA VAL A 29 13.99 7.38 9.68
C VAL A 29 13.30 8.54 8.96
N GLY A 30 12.45 9.27 9.68
CA GLY A 30 11.67 10.41 9.17
C GLY A 30 10.49 10.01 8.30
N GLY A 31 10.29 8.70 8.08
CA GLY A 31 9.21 8.17 7.24
C GLY A 31 7.83 8.22 7.89
N GLU A 32 7.73 8.50 9.21
CA GLU A 32 6.45 8.65 9.91
C GLU A 32 5.57 9.71 9.24
N ARG A 33 6.18 10.74 8.66
CA ARG A 33 5.48 11.80 7.93
C ARG A 33 4.69 11.31 6.72
N LEU A 34 5.08 10.18 6.13
CA LEU A 34 4.35 9.55 5.03
C LEU A 34 2.94 9.10 5.45
N HIS A 35 2.72 8.86 6.74
CA HIS A 35 1.44 8.37 7.26
C HIS A 35 0.70 9.37 8.14
N TYR A 36 1.07 10.66 8.18
CA TYR A 36 0.31 11.68 8.92
C TYR A 36 -1.13 11.79 8.44
N TRP A 37 -1.40 11.56 7.16
CA TRP A 37 -2.74 11.55 6.62
C TRP A 37 -3.58 10.37 7.13
N VAL A 38 -2.96 9.21 7.42
CA VAL A 38 -3.64 8.02 7.97
C VAL A 38 -4.02 8.25 9.43
N PHE A 39 -3.13 8.90 10.20
CA PHE A 39 -3.28 9.07 11.64
C PHE A 39 -3.82 10.44 12.04
N GLY A 40 -4.17 11.29 11.06
CA GLY A 40 -4.74 12.62 11.31
C GLY A 40 -3.74 13.67 11.76
N GLY A 41 -2.44 13.38 11.74
CA GLY A 41 -1.38 14.29 12.14
C GLY A 41 -0.08 13.59 12.57
N PRO A 42 0.82 14.33 13.25
CA PRO A 42 2.09 13.80 13.72
C PRO A 42 1.94 12.60 14.66
N TRP A 43 2.77 11.60 14.44
CA TRP A 43 2.92 10.41 15.27
C TRP A 43 4.37 9.93 15.25
N THR A 44 4.74 9.03 16.16
CA THR A 44 6.06 8.39 16.20
C THR A 44 5.91 6.92 16.57
N TYR A 45 6.94 6.12 16.32
CA TYR A 45 6.94 4.69 16.68
C TYR A 45 6.94 4.44 18.22
N ASP A 46 7.32 5.44 19.00
CA ASP A 46 7.36 5.32 20.46
C ASP A 46 5.99 5.61 21.13
N HIS A 47 5.04 6.16 20.36
CA HIS A 47 3.71 6.54 20.86
C HIS A 47 2.66 6.18 19.83
N GLU A 48 1.64 5.45 20.28
CA GLU A 48 0.48 5.17 19.42
C GLU A 48 -0.17 6.48 18.98
N PRO A 49 -0.61 6.56 17.71
CA PRO A 49 -1.32 7.75 17.23
C PRO A 49 -2.61 7.98 18.02
N GLU A 50 -2.81 9.20 18.49
CA GLU A 50 -4.01 9.57 19.25
C GLU A 50 -5.26 9.77 18.37
N GLY A 51 -5.16 9.58 17.07
CA GLY A 51 -6.24 9.84 16.12
C GLY A 51 -6.23 8.92 14.92
N GLY A 52 -7.08 9.27 13.96
CA GLY A 52 -7.16 8.64 12.65
C GLY A 52 -7.33 9.68 11.56
N ALA A 53 -7.38 9.23 10.32
CA ALA A 53 -7.67 10.09 9.18
C ALA A 53 -8.88 10.99 9.44
N ASN A 54 -8.82 12.23 9.00
CA ASN A 54 -9.91 13.20 9.16
C ASN A 54 -10.10 14.02 7.88
N GLY A 55 -11.22 14.75 7.77
CA GLY A 55 -11.52 15.58 6.61
C GLY A 55 -11.43 14.82 5.29
N GLU A 56 -10.70 15.38 4.32
CA GLU A 56 -10.50 14.77 3.00
C GLU A 56 -9.72 13.45 3.04
N ASP A 57 -8.80 13.30 4.00
CA ASP A 57 -8.03 12.06 4.19
C ASP A 57 -8.97 10.90 4.57
N ALA A 58 -9.88 11.15 5.52
CA ALA A 58 -10.88 10.17 5.94
C ALA A 58 -11.87 9.86 4.81
N ALA A 59 -12.34 10.88 4.10
CA ALA A 59 -13.28 10.71 2.99
C ALA A 59 -12.69 9.85 1.87
N TRP A 60 -11.41 10.09 1.51
CA TRP A 60 -10.72 9.29 0.51
C TRP A 60 -10.56 7.83 0.98
N LEU A 61 -10.15 7.64 2.24
CA LEU A 61 -9.95 6.30 2.82
C LEU A 61 -11.27 5.52 2.84
N GLU A 62 -12.36 6.13 3.31
CA GLU A 62 -13.69 5.51 3.37
C GLU A 62 -14.19 5.12 1.97
N GLU A 63 -14.09 6.03 0.99
CA GLU A 63 -14.47 5.76 -0.38
C GLU A 63 -13.67 4.58 -0.96
N THR A 64 -12.34 4.60 -0.77
CA THR A 64 -11.46 3.53 -1.23
C THR A 64 -11.82 2.20 -0.58
N MET A 65 -11.92 2.15 0.75
CA MET A 65 -12.24 0.93 1.50
C MET A 65 -13.61 0.35 1.12
N SER A 66 -14.60 1.19 0.82
CA SER A 66 -15.95 0.74 0.42
C SER A 66 -15.96 -0.06 -0.88
N ARG A 67 -15.00 0.18 -1.76
CA ARG A 67 -14.84 -0.50 -3.06
C ARG A 67 -14.18 -1.88 -2.91
N LEU A 68 -13.41 -2.10 -1.84
CA LEU A 68 -12.51 -3.25 -1.71
C LEU A 68 -13.22 -4.52 -1.25
N GLY A 69 -12.78 -5.65 -1.79
CA GLY A 69 -13.21 -6.98 -1.39
C GLY A 69 -12.04 -7.90 -1.02
N ALA A 70 -10.80 -7.53 -1.37
CA ALA A 70 -9.59 -8.24 -0.96
C ALA A 70 -8.36 -7.32 -1.04
N VAL A 71 -7.33 -7.67 -0.30
CA VAL A 71 -6.06 -6.93 -0.23
C VAL A 71 -4.89 -7.84 -0.57
N VAL A 72 -3.89 -7.31 -1.26
CA VAL A 72 -2.59 -7.95 -1.51
C VAL A 72 -1.49 -7.09 -0.87
N SER A 73 -0.57 -7.71 -0.15
CA SER A 73 0.57 -7.05 0.48
C SER A 73 1.85 -7.86 0.30
N GLY A 74 3.00 -7.22 0.40
CA GLY A 74 4.29 -7.90 0.42
C GLY A 74 4.68 -8.38 1.81
N ARG A 75 5.50 -9.42 1.87
CA ARG A 75 6.06 -9.97 3.12
C ARG A 75 6.75 -8.90 3.97
N TRP A 76 7.54 -8.02 3.35
CA TRP A 76 8.21 -6.94 4.08
C TRP A 76 7.22 -6.00 4.78
N THR A 77 6.14 -5.61 4.11
CA THR A 77 5.10 -4.77 4.71
C THR A 77 4.44 -5.47 5.90
N TYR A 78 4.19 -6.77 5.77
CA TYR A 78 3.66 -7.61 6.84
C TYR A 78 4.60 -7.64 8.08
N GLU A 79 5.91 -7.87 7.85
CA GLU A 79 6.92 -7.89 8.92
C GLU A 79 7.14 -6.48 9.52
N ALA A 80 7.18 -5.45 8.69
CA ALA A 80 7.37 -4.06 9.10
C ALA A 80 6.23 -3.52 9.96
N ALA A 81 5.02 -4.02 9.73
CA ALA A 81 3.83 -3.71 10.52
C ALA A 81 3.66 -4.61 11.75
N ASP A 82 4.73 -5.27 12.22
CA ASP A 82 4.69 -6.25 13.32
C ASP A 82 3.54 -7.26 13.16
N HIS A 83 3.41 -7.76 11.93
CA HIS A 83 2.38 -8.76 11.57
C HIS A 83 0.93 -8.29 11.87
N TRP A 84 0.69 -7.00 12.02
CA TRP A 84 -0.57 -6.40 12.50
C TRP A 84 -1.08 -7.03 13.80
N GLY A 85 -0.16 -7.31 14.73
CA GLY A 85 -0.51 -7.97 15.99
C GLY A 85 -0.95 -9.43 15.86
N GLY A 86 -0.68 -10.06 14.70
CA GLY A 86 -1.05 -11.45 14.41
C GLY A 86 -2.48 -11.65 13.90
N GLU A 87 -3.23 -10.60 13.69
CA GLU A 87 -4.60 -10.64 13.17
C GLU A 87 -4.75 -9.80 11.90
N ASN A 88 -5.59 -10.24 10.98
CA ASN A 88 -5.91 -9.49 9.77
C ASN A 88 -6.81 -8.27 10.10
N PRO A 89 -6.31 -7.03 10.01
CA PRO A 89 -7.05 -5.84 10.44
C PRO A 89 -8.06 -5.35 9.40
N TRP A 90 -8.07 -5.91 8.19
CA TRP A 90 -8.84 -5.37 7.07
C TRP A 90 -10.28 -5.87 7.00
N GLY A 91 -10.64 -6.92 7.76
CA GLY A 91 -11.97 -7.52 7.72
C GLY A 91 -12.36 -8.12 6.36
N MET A 92 -11.37 -8.31 5.47
CA MET A 92 -11.51 -8.92 4.14
C MET A 92 -10.28 -9.81 3.85
N PRO A 93 -10.33 -10.74 2.88
CA PRO A 93 -9.20 -11.59 2.52
C PRO A 93 -7.92 -10.81 2.27
N LEU A 94 -6.82 -11.20 2.92
CA LEU A 94 -5.50 -10.58 2.79
C LEU A 94 -4.47 -11.61 2.33
N PHE A 95 -3.87 -11.34 1.17
CA PHE A 95 -2.87 -12.20 0.54
C PHE A 95 -1.48 -11.58 0.70
N ILE A 96 -0.54 -12.34 1.26
CA ILE A 96 0.84 -11.91 1.49
C ILE A 96 1.77 -12.56 0.46
N VAL A 97 2.32 -11.76 -0.43
CA VAL A 97 3.32 -12.22 -1.42
C VAL A 97 4.64 -12.47 -0.71
N THR A 98 5.15 -13.70 -0.81
CA THR A 98 6.36 -14.15 -0.12
C THR A 98 7.07 -15.24 -0.89
N HIS A 99 8.39 -15.37 -0.73
CA HIS A 99 9.17 -16.51 -1.23
C HIS A 99 9.12 -17.72 -0.28
N ARG A 100 8.42 -17.60 0.85
CA ARG A 100 8.32 -18.64 1.90
C ARG A 100 6.84 -18.85 2.29
N PRO A 101 6.01 -19.36 1.35
CA PRO A 101 4.58 -19.55 1.61
C PRO A 101 4.31 -20.61 2.68
N GLU A 102 5.24 -21.53 2.90
CA GLU A 102 5.21 -22.55 3.95
C GLU A 102 5.29 -21.97 5.38
N GLU A 103 5.74 -20.73 5.54
CA GLU A 103 5.78 -20.03 6.83
C GLU A 103 4.44 -19.36 7.19
N GLN A 104 3.36 -19.69 6.49
CA GLN A 104 2.05 -19.14 6.80
C GLN A 104 1.62 -19.44 8.23
N PRO A 105 1.31 -18.42 9.05
CA PRO A 105 0.83 -18.64 10.41
C PRO A 105 -0.59 -19.20 10.42
N GLU A 106 -0.87 -20.10 11.34
CA GLU A 106 -2.20 -20.69 11.51
C GLU A 106 -3.17 -19.73 12.18
N GLY A 107 -4.43 -19.73 11.73
CA GLY A 107 -5.53 -19.04 12.41
C GLY A 107 -5.54 -17.50 12.32
N THR A 108 -4.67 -16.89 11.54
CA THR A 108 -4.47 -15.41 11.51
C THR A 108 -5.27 -14.67 10.45
N GLY A 109 -5.95 -15.37 9.56
CA GLY A 109 -6.70 -14.76 8.45
C GLY A 109 -5.81 -14.20 7.31
N PHE A 110 -4.49 -14.49 7.34
CA PHE A 110 -3.58 -14.22 6.22
C PHE A 110 -3.49 -15.43 5.30
N THR A 111 -3.24 -15.17 4.01
CA THR A 111 -2.93 -16.22 3.04
C THR A 111 -1.60 -15.90 2.37
N PHE A 112 -0.59 -16.73 2.61
CA PHE A 112 0.73 -16.56 1.98
C PHE A 112 0.73 -17.16 0.58
N VAL A 113 1.31 -16.42 -0.39
CA VAL A 113 1.32 -16.79 -1.80
C VAL A 113 2.71 -16.53 -2.40
N SER A 114 3.18 -17.42 -3.27
CA SER A 114 4.57 -17.38 -3.78
C SER A 114 4.83 -16.32 -4.86
N GLY A 115 3.82 -15.71 -5.45
CA GLY A 115 3.98 -14.74 -6.54
C GLY A 115 2.85 -13.72 -6.63
N VAL A 116 3.15 -12.56 -7.21
CA VAL A 116 2.18 -11.46 -7.33
C VAL A 116 1.01 -11.81 -8.25
N GLU A 117 1.25 -12.54 -9.33
CA GLU A 117 0.22 -12.95 -10.29
C GLU A 117 -0.79 -13.89 -9.63
N GLU A 118 -0.31 -14.90 -8.92
CA GLU A 118 -1.17 -15.82 -8.16
C GLU A 118 -1.93 -15.09 -7.06
N ALA A 119 -1.26 -14.20 -6.31
CA ALA A 119 -1.89 -13.44 -5.24
C ALA A 119 -3.04 -12.58 -5.77
N VAL A 120 -2.84 -11.87 -6.89
CA VAL A 120 -3.87 -11.04 -7.52
C VAL A 120 -5.01 -11.91 -8.07
N ALA A 121 -4.70 -13.05 -8.70
CA ALA A 121 -5.74 -13.96 -9.20
C ALA A 121 -6.64 -14.45 -8.04
N ARG A 122 -6.05 -14.97 -6.96
CA ARG A 122 -6.78 -15.42 -5.78
C ARG A 122 -7.54 -14.30 -5.08
N ALA A 123 -6.95 -13.11 -5.01
CA ALA A 123 -7.63 -11.95 -4.45
C ALA A 123 -8.86 -11.55 -5.27
N LYS A 124 -8.79 -11.58 -6.60
CA LYS A 124 -9.95 -11.32 -7.47
C LYS A 124 -11.08 -12.32 -7.25
N GLU A 125 -10.75 -13.60 -7.09
CA GLU A 125 -11.74 -14.64 -6.78
C GLU A 125 -12.41 -14.39 -5.42
N ALA A 126 -11.61 -14.03 -4.40
CA ALA A 126 -12.08 -13.79 -3.05
C ALA A 126 -12.84 -12.46 -2.88
N ALA A 127 -12.63 -11.49 -3.77
CA ALA A 127 -13.18 -10.13 -3.64
C ALA A 127 -14.71 -10.03 -3.81
N GLY A 128 -15.40 -11.09 -4.23
CA GLY A 128 -16.86 -11.11 -4.31
C GLY A 128 -17.43 -10.09 -5.30
N GLY A 129 -16.72 -9.77 -6.39
CA GLY A 129 -17.11 -8.78 -7.40
C GLY A 129 -16.68 -7.34 -7.08
N LYS A 130 -16.13 -7.08 -5.90
CA LYS A 130 -15.49 -5.82 -5.54
C LYS A 130 -14.06 -5.72 -6.08
N ASP A 131 -13.40 -4.60 -5.84
CA ASP A 131 -12.03 -4.35 -6.28
C ASP A 131 -10.99 -5.01 -5.36
N VAL A 132 -9.78 -5.21 -5.88
CA VAL A 132 -8.60 -5.71 -5.15
C VAL A 132 -7.65 -4.54 -4.94
N HIS A 133 -7.09 -4.40 -3.74
CA HIS A 133 -6.10 -3.38 -3.45
C HIS A 133 -4.72 -3.98 -3.20
N ILE A 134 -3.70 -3.51 -3.92
CA ILE A 134 -2.30 -3.78 -3.64
C ILE A 134 -1.77 -2.63 -2.77
N MET A 135 -1.65 -2.88 -1.47
CA MET A 135 -1.28 -1.85 -0.50
C MET A 135 0.23 -1.62 -0.36
N GLY A 136 1.02 -2.44 -1.01
CA GLY A 136 2.48 -2.32 -0.92
C GLY A 136 3.16 -3.64 -0.54
N GLY A 137 4.52 -3.70 -0.28
CA GLY A 137 5.45 -2.56 -0.50
C GLY A 137 5.71 -2.25 -1.97
N ALA A 138 6.62 -1.31 -2.16
CA ALA A 138 6.99 -0.85 -3.51
C ALA A 138 7.30 -1.99 -4.48
N ASP A 139 7.99 -3.02 -4.02
CA ASP A 139 8.40 -4.15 -4.84
C ASP A 139 7.20 -4.93 -5.40
N VAL A 140 6.20 -5.21 -4.58
CA VAL A 140 4.96 -5.90 -5.03
C VAL A 140 4.19 -5.03 -6.02
N ILE A 141 4.14 -3.71 -5.79
CA ILE A 141 3.49 -2.78 -6.72
C ILE A 141 4.24 -2.76 -8.05
N ARG A 142 5.59 -2.68 -8.05
CA ARG A 142 6.37 -2.74 -9.29
C ARG A 142 6.12 -4.02 -10.07
N GLN A 143 6.22 -5.18 -9.41
CA GLN A 143 5.95 -6.48 -10.03
C GLN A 143 4.55 -6.54 -10.65
N ALA A 144 3.54 -6.03 -9.94
CA ALA A 144 2.17 -6.01 -10.45
C ALA A 144 2.01 -5.08 -11.66
N LEU A 145 2.70 -3.92 -11.67
CA LEU A 145 2.71 -3.01 -12.80
C LEU A 145 3.43 -3.62 -14.01
N GLU A 146 4.60 -4.25 -13.81
CA GLU A 146 5.37 -4.93 -14.85
C GLU A 146 4.61 -6.11 -15.48
N ALA A 147 3.83 -6.83 -14.66
CA ALA A 147 2.96 -7.90 -15.11
C ALA A 147 1.64 -7.42 -15.75
N GLY A 148 1.40 -6.10 -15.84
CA GLY A 148 0.18 -5.52 -16.41
C GLY A 148 -1.09 -5.84 -15.61
N LEU A 149 -0.98 -6.08 -14.33
CA LEU A 149 -2.10 -6.49 -13.46
C LEU A 149 -2.88 -5.31 -12.90
N VAL A 150 -2.28 -4.12 -12.82
CA VAL A 150 -2.86 -2.93 -12.19
C VAL A 150 -3.73 -2.15 -13.18
N ASP A 151 -4.95 -1.83 -12.78
CA ASP A 151 -5.89 -1.00 -13.55
C ASP A 151 -5.82 0.48 -13.15
N GLU A 152 -5.67 0.76 -11.85
CA GLU A 152 -5.58 2.11 -11.30
C GLU A 152 -4.42 2.21 -10.31
N LEU A 153 -3.66 3.31 -10.39
CA LEU A 153 -2.54 3.60 -9.49
C LEU A 153 -2.80 4.92 -8.79
N THR A 154 -2.81 4.89 -7.45
CA THR A 154 -2.85 6.11 -6.65
C THR A 154 -1.49 6.40 -6.05
N ILE A 155 -0.93 7.57 -6.35
CA ILE A 155 0.24 8.10 -5.68
C ILE A 155 -0.23 9.13 -4.65
N ILE A 156 0.05 8.86 -3.38
CA ILE A 156 -0.27 9.76 -2.28
C ILE A 156 1.02 10.49 -1.93
N VAL A 157 1.08 11.79 -2.24
CA VAL A 157 2.30 12.59 -2.00
C VAL A 157 2.18 13.28 -0.66
N ALA A 158 2.97 12.85 0.31
CA ALA A 158 3.12 13.55 1.59
C ALA A 158 4.02 14.79 1.42
N PRO A 159 3.71 15.93 2.07
CA PRO A 159 4.46 17.18 1.94
C PRO A 159 5.80 17.12 2.74
N VAL A 160 6.67 16.21 2.36
CA VAL A 160 7.98 15.97 2.97
C VAL A 160 9.02 15.59 1.92
N VAL A 161 10.26 15.99 2.14
CA VAL A 161 11.45 15.53 1.42
C VAL A 161 12.26 14.67 2.39
N LEU A 162 12.51 13.40 2.04
CA LEU A 162 13.24 12.46 2.90
C LEU A 162 14.74 12.41 2.59
N GLY A 163 15.12 12.69 1.35
CA GLY A 163 16.52 12.75 0.92
C GLY A 163 17.22 11.39 0.80
N GLY A 164 16.56 10.29 1.19
CA GLY A 164 17.11 8.93 1.14
C GLY A 164 16.07 7.88 1.51
N GLY A 165 16.40 6.60 1.29
CA GLY A 165 15.52 5.48 1.60
C GLY A 165 15.13 4.67 0.36
N LYS A 166 13.94 4.08 0.36
CA LYS A 166 13.39 3.26 -0.73
C LYS A 166 12.48 4.07 -1.62
N ARG A 167 12.70 4.03 -2.94
CA ARG A 167 11.82 4.66 -3.94
C ARG A 167 10.83 3.66 -4.54
N LEU A 168 9.67 4.17 -4.93
CA LEU A 168 8.66 3.34 -5.60
C LEU A 168 9.18 2.70 -6.90
N PHE A 169 9.85 3.47 -7.74
CA PHE A 169 10.26 3.04 -9.08
C PHE A 169 11.75 2.72 -9.24
N ASP A 170 12.48 2.51 -8.15
CA ASP A 170 13.88 2.04 -8.25
C ASP A 170 13.92 0.66 -8.91
N GLY A 171 14.71 0.55 -10.01
CA GLY A 171 14.82 -0.69 -10.78
C GLY A 171 13.64 -1.00 -11.70
N PHE A 172 12.64 -0.14 -11.78
CA PHE A 172 11.53 -0.31 -12.72
C PHE A 172 12.03 -0.11 -14.17
N SER A 173 11.83 -1.12 -15.01
CA SER A 173 12.47 -1.20 -16.34
C SER A 173 11.55 -0.83 -17.51
N GLN A 174 10.28 -0.55 -17.23
CA GLN A 174 9.27 -0.30 -18.26
C GLN A 174 8.86 1.18 -18.25
N SER A 175 8.34 1.64 -19.39
CA SER A 175 7.60 2.90 -19.48
C SER A 175 6.12 2.59 -19.42
N LEU A 176 5.39 3.30 -18.56
CA LEU A 176 3.94 3.20 -18.46
C LEU A 176 3.30 4.53 -18.83
N GLU A 177 2.27 4.46 -19.66
CA GLU A 177 1.40 5.60 -19.87
C GLU A 177 0.30 5.62 -18.80
N LEU A 178 0.16 6.77 -18.15
CA LEU A 178 -0.83 7.02 -17.12
C LEU A 178 -1.82 8.09 -17.59
N GLU A 179 -3.10 7.85 -17.38
CA GLU A 179 -4.15 8.84 -17.58
C GLU A 179 -4.57 9.38 -16.21
N HIS A 180 -4.48 10.67 -16.01
CA HIS A 180 -4.93 11.32 -14.79
C HIS A 180 -6.46 11.25 -14.68
N ILE A 181 -6.98 10.63 -13.61
CA ILE A 181 -8.42 10.41 -13.41
C ILE A 181 -8.98 11.05 -12.14
N GLY A 182 -8.12 11.46 -11.19
CA GLY A 182 -8.55 12.09 -9.95
C GLY A 182 -7.43 12.86 -9.26
N LEU A 183 -7.84 13.88 -8.51
CA LEU A 183 -6.96 14.68 -7.66
C LEU A 183 -7.74 15.11 -6.42
N ARG A 184 -7.16 14.85 -5.23
CA ARG A 184 -7.64 15.38 -3.95
C ARG A 184 -6.46 15.92 -3.16
N GLN A 185 -6.73 16.82 -2.25
CA GLN A 185 -5.69 17.45 -1.43
C GLN A 185 -6.21 17.68 -0.01
N SER A 186 -5.36 17.37 0.96
CA SER A 186 -5.51 17.71 2.36
C SER A 186 -4.26 18.46 2.84
N PRO A 187 -4.23 18.95 4.08
CA PRO A 187 -3.00 19.46 4.69
C PRO A 187 -1.86 18.42 4.80
N ASN A 188 -2.21 17.12 4.86
CA ASN A 188 -1.27 16.03 5.09
C ASN A 188 -0.82 15.30 3.82
N ALA A 189 -1.61 15.38 2.73
CA ALA A 189 -1.30 14.65 1.50
C ALA A 189 -1.99 15.22 0.26
N THR A 190 -1.43 14.89 -0.90
CA THR A 190 -2.09 15.04 -2.20
C THR A 190 -2.28 13.65 -2.81
N PHE A 191 -3.53 13.29 -3.09
CA PHE A 191 -3.91 12.01 -3.69
C PHE A 191 -4.06 12.22 -5.19
N ILE A 192 -3.29 11.47 -5.97
CA ILE A 192 -3.28 11.56 -7.43
C ILE A 192 -3.65 10.19 -7.98
N ASP A 193 -4.83 10.10 -8.58
CA ASP A 193 -5.33 8.85 -9.13
C ASP A 193 -5.08 8.78 -10.63
N TYR A 194 -4.51 7.67 -11.06
CA TYR A 194 -4.19 7.38 -12.44
C TYR A 194 -4.84 6.09 -12.91
N ARG A 195 -5.32 6.08 -14.15
CA ARG A 195 -5.59 4.83 -14.88
C ARG A 195 -4.30 4.40 -15.58
N VAL A 196 -3.92 3.13 -15.43
CA VAL A 196 -2.81 2.54 -16.17
C VAL A 196 -3.29 2.18 -17.58
N LYS A 197 -2.68 2.77 -18.61
CA LYS A 197 -3.01 2.44 -20.00
C LYS A 197 -2.27 1.16 -20.41
N ARG A 198 -2.96 0.31 -21.11
CA ARG A 198 -2.43 -0.94 -21.69
C ARG A 198 -2.20 -0.78 -23.18
#